data_020f75a5b3b00dd6d68c57c95876de5e
#
_entry.id   020f75a5b3b00dd6d68c57c95876de5e
#
_cell.length_a   1.000
_cell.length_b   1.000
_cell.length_c   1.000
_cell.angle_alpha   90.00
_cell.angle_beta   90.00
_cell.angle_gamma   90.00
#
_symmetry.space_group_name_H-M   'P 1'
#
loop_
_entity.id
_entity.type
_entity.pdbx_description
1 polymer ?
#
loop_
_entity_poly.entity_id
_entity_poly.type
_entity_poly.pdbx_seq_one_letter_code
_entity_poly.pdbx_strand_id
1 'polypeptide(L)'
;MYHYLLKNHTTEAARYIENLRFPIQELTQTAWVGDEAVDYLINSKIALAASLNIQVGTNIEFPRRTNIQSVDLVAILGNLLDNALEAIKNEEDRFRFVNLTIRRINDMMVIKVENGCSAKPTEMNGSLQTSKEDKTLHGWGLQSVRAAAERYDGTIETEYSNQIFRAVVTLSFEAVKA
;
A
#
# COMPACT_ATOMS: atom_id res chain seq x y z
N MET A 1 26.07 -1.09 7.69
CA MET A 1 26.17 -2.34 8.47
C MET A 1 27.45 -3.12 8.14
N TYR A 2 27.68 -3.56 6.90
CA TYR A 2 28.86 -4.31 6.47
C TYR A 2 30.19 -3.62 6.82
N HIS A 3 30.24 -2.28 6.66
CA HIS A 3 31.42 -1.46 7.01
C HIS A 3 31.76 -1.43 8.51
N TYR A 4 30.75 -1.48 9.38
CA TYR A 4 30.93 -1.53 10.84
C TYR A 4 31.45 -2.90 11.31
N LEU A 5 30.95 -3.98 10.69
CA LEU A 5 31.41 -5.35 11.00
C LEU A 5 32.86 -5.58 10.61
N LEU A 6 33.31 -5.02 9.48
CA LEU A 6 34.70 -5.11 9.03
C LEU A 6 35.72 -4.38 9.92
N LYS A 7 35.28 -3.40 10.73
CA LYS A 7 36.13 -2.63 11.64
C LYS A 7 36.06 -3.10 13.10
N ASN A 8 35.52 -4.29 13.38
CA ASN A 8 35.30 -4.81 14.73
C ASN A 8 34.44 -3.92 15.67
N HIS A 9 33.63 -3.02 15.14
CA HIS A 9 32.68 -2.22 15.90
C HIS A 9 31.38 -3.00 16.17
N THR A 10 31.51 -4.19 16.75
CA THR A 10 30.38 -5.10 17.00
C THR A 10 29.32 -4.48 17.92
N THR A 11 29.75 -3.70 18.91
CA THR A 11 28.85 -3.04 19.86
C THR A 11 28.02 -1.93 19.18
N GLU A 12 28.63 -1.17 18.27
CA GLU A 12 27.92 -0.12 17.50
C GLU A 12 26.99 -0.71 16.46
N ALA A 13 27.42 -1.77 15.80
CA ALA A 13 26.56 -2.52 14.87
C ALA A 13 25.36 -3.16 15.59
N ALA A 14 25.58 -3.74 16.78
CA ALA A 14 24.51 -4.29 17.61
C ALA A 14 23.51 -3.19 18.04
N ARG A 15 24.02 -2.03 18.49
CA ARG A 15 23.17 -0.88 18.87
C ARG A 15 22.40 -0.32 17.68
N TYR A 16 22.98 -0.31 16.48
CA TYR A 16 22.30 0.09 15.26
C TYR A 16 21.19 -0.89 14.89
N ILE A 17 21.44 -2.20 15.02
CA ILE A 17 20.43 -3.24 14.80
C ILE A 17 19.31 -3.14 15.83
N GLU A 18 19.65 -2.87 17.09
CA GLU A 18 18.68 -2.70 18.18
C GLU A 18 17.79 -1.47 17.97
N ASN A 19 18.36 -0.35 17.54
CA ASN A 19 17.61 0.85 17.17
C ASN A 19 16.70 0.66 15.96
N LEU A 20 17.03 -0.28 15.05
CA LEU A 20 16.15 -0.69 13.95
C LEU A 20 15.04 -1.66 14.40
N ARG A 21 15.28 -2.44 15.45
CA ARG A 21 14.29 -3.40 15.98
C ARG A 21 13.12 -2.70 16.68
N PHE A 22 13.37 -1.62 17.42
CA PHE A 22 12.33 -0.89 18.15
C PHE A 22 11.18 -0.39 17.26
N PRO A 23 11.45 0.30 16.13
CA PRO A 23 10.39 0.69 15.22
C PRO A 23 9.65 -0.50 14.58
N ILE A 24 10.36 -1.60 14.33
CA ILE A 24 9.79 -2.81 13.70
C ILE A 24 8.83 -3.53 14.67
N GLN A 25 9.15 -3.61 15.95
CA GLN A 25 8.29 -4.26 16.95
C GLN A 25 7.00 -3.47 17.23
N GLU A 26 7.02 -2.15 17.19
CA GLU A 26 5.81 -1.33 17.32
C GLU A 26 4.91 -1.40 16.08
N LEU A 27 5.49 -1.61 14.88
CA LEU A 27 4.75 -1.69 13.62
C LEU A 27 3.96 -3.01 13.42
N THR A 28 4.27 -4.06 14.18
CA THR A 28 3.63 -5.38 14.02
C THR A 28 2.43 -5.60 14.95
N GLN A 29 1.88 -4.55 15.57
CA GLN A 29 0.88 -4.72 16.64
C GLN A 29 -0.53 -5.07 16.16
N THR A 30 -0.89 -4.77 14.91
CA THR A 30 -2.24 -5.06 14.40
C THR A 30 -2.20 -6.13 13.32
N ALA A 31 -2.91 -7.24 13.56
CA ALA A 31 -3.18 -8.24 12.54
C ALA A 31 -4.42 -7.82 11.74
N TRP A 32 -4.23 -7.32 10.54
CA TRP A 32 -5.28 -6.85 9.64
C TRP A 32 -5.91 -7.98 8.83
N VAL A 33 -5.06 -8.84 8.27
CA VAL A 33 -5.43 -9.93 7.37
C VAL A 33 -4.97 -11.29 7.88
N GLY A 34 -4.07 -11.33 8.87
CA GLY A 34 -3.49 -12.54 9.43
C GLY A 34 -2.34 -13.12 8.61
N ASP A 35 -1.82 -12.36 7.64
CA ASP A 35 -0.59 -12.66 6.90
C ASP A 35 0.51 -11.69 7.34
N GLU A 36 1.63 -12.22 7.83
CA GLU A 36 2.70 -11.44 8.46
C GLU A 36 3.29 -10.37 7.51
N ALA A 37 3.49 -10.71 6.24
CA ALA A 37 4.08 -9.79 5.27
C ALA A 37 3.11 -8.65 4.91
N VAL A 38 1.83 -8.97 4.72
CA VAL A 38 0.77 -8.01 4.41
C VAL A 38 0.50 -7.12 5.62
N ASP A 39 0.40 -7.70 6.81
CA ASP A 39 0.18 -6.97 8.06
C ASP A 39 1.34 -6.01 8.36
N TYR A 40 2.58 -6.47 8.17
CA TYR A 40 3.75 -5.61 8.28
C TYR A 40 3.71 -4.43 7.29
N LEU A 41 3.38 -4.69 6.03
CA LEU A 41 3.26 -3.65 5.02
C LEU A 41 2.22 -2.59 5.43
N ILE A 42 1.00 -3.01 5.79
CA ILE A 42 -0.07 -2.08 6.17
C ILE A 42 0.35 -1.24 7.39
N ASN A 43 0.87 -1.89 8.44
CA ASN A 43 1.34 -1.19 9.65
C ASN A 43 2.46 -0.19 9.33
N SER A 44 3.43 -0.56 8.47
CA SER A 44 4.52 0.33 8.07
C SER A 44 4.01 1.57 7.32
N LYS A 45 3.00 1.41 6.44
CA LYS A 45 2.40 2.54 5.71
C LYS A 45 1.57 3.45 6.62
N ILE A 46 0.86 2.88 7.60
CA ILE A 46 0.14 3.66 8.63
C ILE A 46 1.12 4.48 9.48
N ALA A 47 2.23 3.89 9.92
CA ALA A 47 3.25 4.59 10.68
C ALA A 47 3.92 5.72 9.87
N LEU A 48 4.23 5.47 8.59
CA LEU A 48 4.74 6.49 7.69
C LEU A 48 3.74 7.64 7.53
N ALA A 49 2.46 7.34 7.31
CA ALA A 49 1.41 8.35 7.21
C ALA A 49 1.31 9.20 8.48
N ALA A 50 1.34 8.57 9.66
CA ALA A 50 1.32 9.26 10.95
C ALA A 50 2.52 10.20 11.11
N SER A 51 3.73 9.79 10.71
CA SER A 51 4.93 10.63 10.74
C SER A 51 4.84 11.85 9.82
N LEU A 52 3.99 11.78 8.80
CA LEU A 52 3.73 12.85 7.85
C LEU A 52 2.47 13.68 8.19
N ASN A 53 1.83 13.47 9.34
CA ASN A 53 0.55 14.07 9.73
C ASN A 53 -0.58 13.81 8.70
N ILE A 54 -0.63 12.60 8.15
CA ILE A 54 -1.66 12.12 7.24
C ILE A 54 -2.63 11.26 8.03
N GLN A 55 -3.94 11.54 7.90
CA GLN A 55 -4.99 10.73 8.52
C GLN A 55 -5.20 9.42 7.74
N VAL A 56 -5.21 8.28 8.44
CA VAL A 56 -5.48 6.97 7.81
C VAL A 56 -6.74 6.37 8.38
N GLY A 57 -7.71 6.11 7.50
CA GLY A 57 -8.89 5.31 7.80
C GLY A 57 -8.71 3.88 7.29
N THR A 58 -9.04 2.89 8.10
CA THR A 58 -8.98 1.48 7.71
C THR A 58 -10.33 0.80 7.92
N ASN A 59 -10.75 -0.01 6.95
CA ASN A 59 -11.95 -0.83 7.04
C ASN A 59 -11.67 -2.16 6.33
N ILE A 60 -11.12 -3.13 7.08
CA ILE A 60 -10.56 -4.37 6.54
C ILE A 60 -11.39 -5.55 7.01
N GLU A 61 -12.01 -6.23 6.04
CA GLU A 61 -12.68 -7.51 6.18
C GLU A 61 -12.01 -8.50 5.21
N PHE A 62 -11.06 -9.27 5.74
CA PHE A 62 -10.27 -10.20 4.94
C PHE A 62 -10.82 -11.63 5.08
N PRO A 63 -10.99 -12.37 3.97
CA PRO A 63 -11.42 -13.76 4.03
C PRO A 63 -10.34 -14.62 4.68
N ARG A 64 -10.74 -15.48 5.62
CA ARG A 64 -9.80 -16.30 6.40
C ARG A 64 -8.92 -17.23 5.57
N ARG A 65 -9.40 -17.64 4.39
CA ARG A 65 -8.69 -18.57 3.50
C ARG A 65 -8.95 -18.17 2.06
N THR A 66 -7.89 -17.87 1.36
CA THR A 66 -7.91 -17.53 -0.07
C THR A 66 -6.76 -18.22 -0.78
N ASN A 67 -6.87 -18.37 -2.11
CA ASN A 67 -5.78 -18.79 -2.97
C ASN A 67 -4.90 -17.61 -3.42
N ILE A 68 -5.19 -16.38 -2.96
CA ILE A 68 -4.41 -15.19 -3.30
C ILE A 68 -3.08 -15.24 -2.56
N GLN A 69 -1.99 -15.12 -3.28
CA GLN A 69 -0.63 -15.18 -2.71
C GLN A 69 -0.28 -13.88 -2.00
N SER A 70 0.40 -13.98 -0.85
CA SER A 70 0.87 -12.82 -0.07
C SER A 70 1.72 -11.86 -0.88
N VAL A 71 2.58 -12.36 -1.76
CA VAL A 71 3.43 -11.53 -2.62
C VAL A 71 2.63 -10.64 -3.55
N ASP A 72 1.48 -11.11 -4.05
CA ASP A 72 0.61 -10.33 -4.92
C ASP A 72 -0.16 -9.28 -4.14
N LEU A 73 -0.64 -9.61 -2.92
CA LEU A 73 -1.25 -8.64 -2.02
C LEU A 73 -0.27 -7.55 -1.61
N VAL A 74 0.96 -7.91 -1.28
CA VAL A 74 2.04 -6.95 -0.96
C VAL A 74 2.32 -6.04 -2.16
N ALA A 75 2.37 -6.58 -3.38
CA ALA A 75 2.58 -5.79 -4.58
C ALA A 75 1.41 -4.83 -4.85
N ILE A 76 0.16 -5.30 -4.72
CA ILE A 76 -1.04 -4.48 -4.94
C ILE A 76 -1.13 -3.39 -3.88
N LEU A 77 -1.15 -3.75 -2.60
CA LEU A 77 -1.33 -2.81 -1.49
C LEU A 77 -0.16 -1.83 -1.40
N GLY A 78 1.08 -2.30 -1.59
CA GLY A 78 2.27 -1.46 -1.58
C GLY A 78 2.18 -0.36 -2.63
N ASN A 79 1.91 -0.71 -3.88
CA ASN A 79 1.81 0.27 -4.96
C ASN A 79 0.63 1.24 -4.77
N LEU A 80 -0.54 0.76 -4.34
CA LEU A 80 -1.71 1.62 -4.13
C LEU A 80 -1.49 2.61 -2.97
N LEU A 81 -0.96 2.14 -1.84
CA LEU A 81 -0.69 2.97 -0.67
C LEU A 81 0.45 3.96 -0.93
N ASP A 82 1.52 3.54 -1.63
CA ASP A 82 2.60 4.44 -2.01
C ASP A 82 2.11 5.55 -2.94
N ASN A 83 1.29 5.22 -3.93
CA ASN A 83 0.71 6.20 -4.84
C ASN A 83 -0.18 7.20 -4.06
N ALA A 84 -1.00 6.72 -3.13
CA ALA A 84 -1.87 7.58 -2.31
C ALA A 84 -1.06 8.53 -1.40
N LEU A 85 -0.09 7.98 -0.65
CA LEU A 85 0.75 8.76 0.26
C LEU A 85 1.59 9.82 -0.48
N GLU A 86 2.07 9.46 -1.67
CA GLU A 86 2.84 10.37 -2.47
C GLU A 86 1.99 11.51 -3.05
N ALA A 87 0.80 11.19 -3.55
CA ALA A 87 -0.12 12.17 -4.11
C ALA A 87 -0.49 13.28 -3.10
N ILE A 88 -0.62 12.94 -1.81
CA ILE A 88 -1.05 13.88 -0.78
C ILE A 88 0.09 14.54 0.00
N LYS A 89 1.34 14.22 -0.31
CA LYS A 89 2.50 14.73 0.43
C LYS A 89 2.57 16.27 0.47
N ASN A 90 2.18 16.92 -0.61
CA ASN A 90 2.22 18.37 -0.76
C ASN A 90 0.82 19.01 -0.79
N GLU A 91 -0.21 18.25 -0.46
CA GLU A 91 -1.59 18.75 -0.41
C GLU A 91 -1.86 19.55 0.87
N GLU A 92 -2.88 20.41 0.84
CA GLU A 92 -3.41 21.10 2.02
C GLU A 92 -3.95 20.10 3.05
N ASP A 93 -3.96 20.47 4.34
CA ASP A 93 -4.34 19.57 5.45
C ASP A 93 -5.70 18.88 5.26
N ARG A 94 -6.68 19.55 4.66
CA ARG A 94 -8.01 18.99 4.39
C ARG A 94 -8.01 17.82 3.40
N PHE A 95 -6.96 17.70 2.58
CA PHE A 95 -6.78 16.61 1.61
C PHE A 95 -5.80 15.54 2.09
N ARG A 96 -5.19 15.72 3.27
CA ARG A 96 -4.18 14.80 3.80
C ARG A 96 -4.80 13.61 4.51
N PHE A 97 -5.50 12.79 3.74
CA PHE A 97 -6.08 11.54 4.24
C PHE A 97 -5.93 10.41 3.24
N VAL A 98 -5.84 9.19 3.74
CA VAL A 98 -5.88 7.94 2.98
C VAL A 98 -6.89 7.00 3.64
N ASN A 99 -7.79 6.42 2.87
CA ASN A 99 -8.69 5.38 3.33
C ASN A 99 -8.39 4.05 2.62
N LEU A 100 -8.09 3.01 3.39
CA LEU A 100 -7.94 1.65 2.91
C LEU A 100 -9.19 0.85 3.28
N THR A 101 -9.86 0.31 2.27
CA THR A 101 -10.97 -0.63 2.45
C THR A 101 -10.65 -1.94 1.77
N ILE A 102 -10.77 -3.05 2.50
CA ILE A 102 -10.73 -4.41 1.94
C ILE A 102 -12.04 -5.08 2.32
N ARG A 103 -12.75 -5.61 1.31
CA ARG A 103 -14.06 -6.27 1.49
C ARG A 103 -14.12 -7.56 0.71
N ARG A 104 -14.77 -8.53 1.30
CA ARG A 104 -15.23 -9.72 0.60
C ARG A 104 -16.64 -9.49 0.05
N ILE A 105 -16.84 -9.74 -1.24
CA ILE A 105 -18.15 -9.75 -1.89
C ILE A 105 -18.28 -11.07 -2.63
N ASN A 106 -19.00 -12.03 -2.06
CA ASN A 106 -19.08 -13.41 -2.55
C ASN A 106 -17.68 -14.05 -2.71
N ASP A 107 -17.29 -14.39 -3.92
CA ASP A 107 -16.00 -14.98 -4.27
C ASP A 107 -15.02 -13.93 -4.83
N MET A 108 -15.26 -12.67 -4.53
CA MET A 108 -14.39 -11.56 -4.91
C MET A 108 -13.87 -10.84 -3.67
N MET A 109 -12.59 -10.46 -3.73
CA MET A 109 -11.98 -9.49 -2.84
C MET A 109 -11.93 -8.14 -3.54
N VAL A 110 -12.42 -7.10 -2.88
CA VAL A 110 -12.37 -5.71 -3.35
C VAL A 110 -11.42 -4.95 -2.46
N ILE A 111 -10.35 -4.42 -3.03
CA ILE A 111 -9.37 -3.55 -2.38
C ILE A 111 -9.58 -2.16 -2.91
N LYS A 112 -9.92 -1.21 -2.06
CA LYS A 112 -10.11 0.20 -2.42
C LYS A 112 -9.18 1.08 -1.61
N VAL A 113 -8.43 1.94 -2.29
CA VAL A 113 -7.64 3.01 -1.69
C VAL A 113 -8.16 4.34 -2.20
N GLU A 114 -8.47 5.24 -1.27
CA GLU A 114 -8.96 6.60 -1.55
C GLU A 114 -8.03 7.60 -0.88
N ASN A 115 -7.73 8.69 -1.57
CA ASN A 115 -6.98 9.80 -1.00
C ASN A 115 -7.55 11.15 -1.45
N GLY A 116 -7.32 12.17 -0.66
CA GLY A 116 -7.64 13.55 -1.04
C GLY A 116 -6.79 14.00 -2.24
N CYS A 117 -7.38 14.85 -3.09
CA CYS A 117 -6.70 15.36 -4.27
C CYS A 117 -7.34 16.70 -4.67
N SER A 118 -6.62 17.81 -4.52
CA SER A 118 -7.14 19.16 -4.77
C SER A 118 -7.46 19.42 -6.25
N ALA A 119 -6.68 18.81 -7.16
CA ALA A 119 -6.84 18.97 -8.60
C ALA A 119 -6.96 17.62 -9.30
N LYS A 120 -7.72 17.57 -10.40
CA LYS A 120 -7.82 16.35 -11.22
C LYS A 120 -6.44 15.95 -11.72
N PRO A 121 -6.01 14.69 -11.51
CA PRO A 121 -4.76 14.18 -12.06
C PRO A 121 -4.74 14.31 -13.60
N THR A 122 -3.59 14.66 -14.16
CA THR A 122 -3.45 14.81 -15.60
C THR A 122 -3.49 13.44 -16.28
N GLU A 123 -4.37 13.28 -17.25
CA GLU A 123 -4.43 12.08 -18.10
C GLU A 123 -3.59 12.29 -19.36
N MET A 124 -2.67 11.36 -19.65
CA MET A 124 -2.02 11.27 -20.96
C MET A 124 -2.12 9.84 -21.48
N ASN A 125 -2.62 9.69 -22.70
CA ASN A 125 -2.78 8.39 -23.39
C ASN A 125 -3.62 7.35 -22.62
N GLY A 126 -4.67 7.79 -21.91
CA GLY A 126 -5.53 6.88 -21.14
C GLY A 126 -4.89 6.36 -19.84
N SER A 127 -3.73 6.87 -19.44
CA SER A 127 -3.07 6.58 -18.18
C SER A 127 -2.95 7.85 -17.35
N LEU A 128 -3.28 7.78 -16.05
CA LEU A 128 -3.12 8.88 -15.14
C LEU A 128 -1.62 9.19 -14.95
N GLN A 129 -1.23 10.43 -15.25
CA GLN A 129 0.10 10.91 -14.93
C GLN A 129 0.15 11.38 -13.47
N THR A 130 1.15 10.90 -12.76
CA THR A 130 1.57 11.51 -11.49
C THR A 130 2.43 12.73 -11.77
N SER A 131 2.38 13.72 -10.88
CA SER A 131 3.06 15.04 -11.00
C SER A 131 4.59 15.00 -10.88
N LYS A 132 5.24 13.84 -11.10
CA LYS A 132 6.70 13.70 -10.94
C LYS A 132 7.49 14.11 -12.18
N GLU A 133 8.61 14.84 -11.95
CA GLU A 133 9.59 15.21 -12.96
C GLU A 133 10.31 14.00 -13.62
N ASP A 134 10.29 12.82 -12.97
CA ASP A 134 10.93 11.59 -13.44
C ASP A 134 9.92 10.68 -14.18
N LYS A 135 9.74 10.94 -15.47
CA LYS A 135 8.79 10.26 -16.36
C LYS A 135 9.07 8.77 -16.61
N THR A 136 10.22 8.24 -16.18
CA THR A 136 10.68 6.88 -16.52
C THR A 136 10.24 5.81 -15.53
N LEU A 137 9.85 6.15 -14.28
CA LEU A 137 9.54 5.20 -13.23
C LEU A 137 8.02 5.04 -12.90
N HIS A 138 7.13 5.86 -13.49
CA HIS A 138 5.77 6.09 -12.96
C HIS A 138 4.60 5.40 -13.66
N GLY A 139 4.82 4.67 -14.74
CA GLY A 139 3.82 3.76 -15.31
C GLY A 139 3.81 2.37 -14.65
N TRP A 140 4.86 2.04 -13.92
CA TRP A 140 5.12 0.67 -13.44
C TRP A 140 4.26 0.26 -12.24
N GLY A 141 3.92 1.17 -11.34
CA GLY A 141 3.15 0.85 -10.14
C GLY A 141 1.76 0.30 -10.45
N LEU A 142 0.96 1.04 -11.22
CA LEU A 142 -0.38 0.60 -11.63
C LEU A 142 -0.33 -0.56 -12.63
N GLN A 143 0.71 -0.67 -13.46
CA GLN A 143 0.92 -1.83 -14.33
C GLN A 143 1.23 -3.08 -13.50
N SER A 144 2.05 -2.98 -12.47
CA SER A 144 2.31 -4.08 -11.53
C SER A 144 1.05 -4.52 -10.80
N VAL A 145 0.21 -3.56 -10.36
CA VAL A 145 -1.09 -3.85 -9.76
C VAL A 145 -1.98 -4.58 -10.74
N ARG A 146 -2.06 -4.12 -11.99
CA ARG A 146 -2.86 -4.76 -13.04
C ARG A 146 -2.39 -6.19 -13.30
N ALA A 147 -1.09 -6.39 -13.51
CA ALA A 147 -0.52 -7.71 -13.74
C ALA A 147 -0.73 -8.67 -12.56
N ALA A 148 -0.72 -8.16 -11.32
CA ALA A 148 -1.05 -8.95 -10.15
C ALA A 148 -2.55 -9.29 -10.09
N ALA A 149 -3.44 -8.35 -10.40
CA ALA A 149 -4.89 -8.56 -10.39
C ALA A 149 -5.33 -9.56 -11.48
N GLU A 150 -4.78 -9.46 -12.68
CA GLU A 150 -5.10 -10.35 -13.81
C GLU A 150 -4.82 -11.83 -13.50
N ARG A 151 -3.89 -12.15 -12.60
CA ARG A 151 -3.66 -13.54 -12.14
C ARG A 151 -4.86 -14.15 -11.40
N TYR A 152 -5.77 -13.32 -10.94
CA TYR A 152 -6.97 -13.68 -10.18
C TYR A 152 -8.24 -13.25 -10.92
N ASP A 153 -8.22 -13.21 -12.25
CA ASP A 153 -9.33 -12.74 -13.09
C ASP A 153 -9.89 -11.39 -12.60
N GLY A 154 -8.99 -10.56 -12.06
CA GLY A 154 -9.32 -9.28 -11.45
C GLY A 154 -9.03 -8.08 -12.34
N THR A 155 -9.44 -6.92 -11.88
CA THR A 155 -9.27 -5.65 -12.59
C THR A 155 -8.73 -4.57 -11.66
N ILE A 156 -8.21 -3.49 -12.23
CA ILE A 156 -7.96 -2.22 -11.54
C ILE A 156 -8.68 -1.11 -12.28
N GLU A 157 -9.45 -0.33 -11.52
CA GLU A 157 -10.13 0.87 -11.98
C GLU A 157 -9.71 2.06 -11.14
N THR A 158 -9.64 3.24 -11.77
CA THR A 158 -9.32 4.50 -11.08
C THR A 158 -10.35 5.56 -11.43
N GLU A 159 -10.73 6.35 -10.44
CA GLU A 159 -11.72 7.41 -10.58
C GLU A 159 -11.25 8.66 -9.81
N TYR A 160 -11.55 9.82 -10.34
CA TYR A 160 -11.47 11.10 -9.65
C TYR A 160 -12.84 11.77 -9.60
N SER A 161 -13.35 11.97 -8.41
CA SER A 161 -14.61 12.67 -8.17
C SER A 161 -14.60 13.37 -6.82
N ASN A 162 -15.23 14.52 -6.72
CA ASN A 162 -15.39 15.28 -5.46
C ASN A 162 -14.06 15.53 -4.70
N GLN A 163 -12.98 15.83 -5.43
CA GLN A 163 -11.64 16.03 -4.86
C GLN A 163 -11.09 14.80 -4.13
N ILE A 164 -11.52 13.62 -4.54
CA ILE A 164 -11.03 12.31 -4.08
C ILE A 164 -10.54 11.55 -5.29
N PHE A 165 -9.32 11.04 -5.20
CA PHE A 165 -8.82 10.02 -6.10
C PHE A 165 -9.08 8.65 -5.48
N ARG A 166 -9.59 7.72 -6.29
CA ARG A 166 -9.95 6.37 -5.87
C ARG A 166 -9.32 5.36 -6.82
N ALA A 167 -8.67 4.34 -6.26
CA ALA A 167 -8.25 3.14 -6.97
C ALA A 167 -8.97 1.94 -6.38
N VAL A 168 -9.58 1.12 -7.25
CA VAL A 168 -10.31 -0.08 -6.87
C VAL A 168 -9.72 -1.27 -7.61
N VAL A 169 -9.31 -2.28 -6.87
CA VAL A 169 -8.84 -3.57 -7.39
C VAL A 169 -9.83 -4.64 -7.00
N THR A 170 -10.20 -5.46 -7.95
CA THR A 170 -10.99 -6.67 -7.71
C THR A 170 -10.12 -7.90 -7.95
N LEU A 171 -10.29 -8.94 -7.14
CA LEU A 171 -9.59 -10.22 -7.28
C LEU A 171 -10.62 -11.32 -7.04
N SER A 172 -10.77 -12.24 -8.00
CA SER A 172 -11.53 -13.46 -7.75
C SER A 172 -10.71 -14.42 -6.91
N PHE A 173 -11.31 -15.11 -5.98
CA PHE A 173 -10.62 -16.12 -5.20
C PHE A 173 -11.50 -17.35 -4.95
N GLU A 174 -10.86 -18.49 -4.85
CA GLU A 174 -11.50 -19.70 -4.38
C GLU A 174 -11.32 -19.83 -2.87
N ALA A 175 -12.41 -20.02 -2.15
CA ALA A 175 -12.33 -20.35 -0.73
C ALA A 175 -11.68 -21.73 -0.59
N VAL A 176 -10.48 -21.79 -0.02
CA VAL A 176 -9.80 -23.06 0.24
C VAL A 176 -10.65 -23.86 1.22
N LYS A 177 -11.24 -24.98 0.76
CA LYS A 177 -11.99 -25.91 1.61
C LYS A 177 -11.05 -26.46 2.69
N ALA A 178 -11.57 -26.54 3.90
CA ALA A 178 -10.86 -27.08 5.06
C ALA A 178 -10.59 -28.57 4.90
#